data_4329abd65c041fc187a46e67b56cb3d1
#
_entry.id   4329abd65c041fc187a46e67b56cb3d1
#
_cell.length_a   1.000
_cell.length_b   1.000
_cell.length_c   1.000
_cell.angle_alpha   90.00
_cell.angle_beta   90.00
_cell.angle_gamma   90.00
#
_symmetry.space_group_name_H-M   'P 1'
#
loop_
_entity.id
_entity.type
_entity.pdbx_description
1 polymer ?
#
loop_
_entity_poly.entity_id
_entity_poly.type
_entity_poly.pdbx_seq_one_letter_code
_entity_poly.pdbx_strand_id
1 'polypeptide(L)'
;MMALLQTFNHKGIRQLKYREKIWQVVSRIPRGKVATYGQVASLAELPGYARYVGYTMKMLPRGSKLPWFRVVNAKGELSFPKHSAQYQTQQEKLEAEGVVFSEGRFCLRTYQWMID
;
A
#
# COMPACT_ATOMS: atom_id res chain seq x y z
N MET A 1 12.79 -24.20 18.52
CA MET A 1 13.92 -23.35 18.19
C MET A 1 13.50 -22.02 17.60
N MET A 2 12.78 -22.07 16.54
CA MET A 2 12.34 -20.84 15.95
C MET A 2 11.44 -20.05 16.87
N ALA A 3 10.59 -20.73 17.58
CA ALA A 3 9.70 -20.06 18.49
C ALA A 3 10.46 -19.34 19.58
N LEU A 4 11.58 -19.91 19.99
CA LEU A 4 12.37 -19.26 20.97
C LEU A 4 12.93 -17.96 20.47
N LEU A 5 13.42 -17.95 19.26
CA LEU A 5 13.90 -16.73 18.68
C LEU A 5 12.83 -15.67 18.68
N GLN A 6 11.62 -16.09 18.43
CA GLN A 6 10.57 -15.13 18.42
C GLN A 6 10.25 -14.60 19.77
N THR A 7 10.43 -15.39 20.79
CA THR A 7 10.15 -14.87 22.11
C THR A 7 11.17 -13.86 22.57
N PHE A 8 12.36 -13.90 22.00
CA PHE A 8 13.29 -12.86 22.27
C PHE A 8 13.03 -11.64 21.51
N ASN A 9 12.06 -11.67 20.67
CA ASN A 9 11.81 -10.61 19.82
C ASN A 9 11.47 -9.45 20.51
N HIS A 10 12.29 -8.56 20.47
CA HIS A 10 12.10 -7.31 20.99
C HIS A 10 11.48 -6.40 19.98
N LYS A 11 11.42 -5.16 20.30
CA LYS A 11 10.70 -4.18 19.53
C LYS A 11 11.14 -4.10 18.07
N GLY A 12 12.42 -4.27 17.81
CA GLY A 12 12.92 -4.18 16.44
C GLY A 12 12.34 -5.25 15.55
N ILE A 13 12.29 -6.46 16.07
CA ILE A 13 11.76 -7.57 15.26
C ILE A 13 10.27 -7.43 15.09
N ARG A 14 9.55 -6.90 16.08
CA ARG A 14 8.14 -6.65 15.91
C ARG A 14 7.88 -5.66 14.79
N GLN A 15 8.71 -4.62 14.70
CA GLN A 15 8.54 -3.66 13.64
C GLN A 15 8.79 -4.26 12.29
N LEU A 16 9.78 -5.15 12.19
CA LEU A 16 10.00 -5.87 10.95
C LEU A 16 8.79 -6.70 10.60
N LYS A 17 8.19 -7.37 11.59
CA LYS A 17 7.00 -8.15 11.32
C LYS A 17 5.86 -7.29 10.82
N TYR A 18 5.66 -6.12 11.42
CA TYR A 18 4.61 -5.23 10.97
C TYR A 18 4.84 -4.83 9.51
N ARG A 19 6.06 -4.43 9.21
CA ARG A 19 6.41 -4.03 7.86
C ARG A 19 6.21 -5.17 6.88
N GLU A 20 6.63 -6.37 7.27
CA GLU A 20 6.48 -7.53 6.42
C GLU A 20 5.03 -7.87 6.18
N LYS A 21 4.18 -7.79 7.20
CA LYS A 21 2.76 -8.04 7.03
C LYS A 21 2.15 -7.07 6.02
N ILE A 22 2.54 -5.81 6.11
CA ILE A 22 2.05 -4.81 5.18
C ILE A 22 2.53 -5.12 3.76
N TRP A 23 3.81 -5.42 3.60
CA TRP A 23 4.36 -5.73 2.29
C TRP A 23 3.68 -6.96 1.68
N GLN A 24 3.39 -7.97 2.49
CA GLN A 24 2.70 -9.16 1.99
C GLN A 24 1.31 -8.81 1.46
N VAL A 25 0.59 -7.96 2.17
CA VAL A 25 -0.73 -7.55 1.71
C VAL A 25 -0.60 -6.77 0.41
N VAL A 26 0.32 -5.81 0.35
CA VAL A 26 0.49 -5.00 -0.86
C VAL A 26 0.85 -5.88 -2.04
N SER A 27 1.67 -6.89 -1.84
CA SER A 27 2.09 -7.77 -2.93
C SER A 27 0.92 -8.54 -3.53
N ARG A 28 -0.19 -8.65 -2.83
CA ARG A 28 -1.36 -9.39 -3.31
C ARG A 28 -2.37 -8.54 -4.03
N ILE A 29 -2.23 -7.22 -3.99
CA ILE A 29 -3.19 -6.35 -4.68
C ILE A 29 -3.11 -6.63 -6.17
N PRO A 30 -4.21 -7.07 -6.80
CA PRO A 30 -4.14 -7.48 -8.20
C PRO A 30 -3.94 -6.29 -9.13
N ARG A 31 -3.42 -6.59 -10.30
CA ARG A 31 -3.29 -5.60 -11.35
C ARG A 31 -4.66 -5.01 -11.67
N GLY A 32 -4.72 -3.70 -11.80
CA GLY A 32 -5.97 -3.02 -12.13
C GLY A 32 -6.84 -2.72 -10.93
N LYS A 33 -6.37 -3.08 -9.72
CA LYS A 33 -7.10 -2.81 -8.50
C LYS A 33 -6.27 -1.94 -7.57
N VAL A 34 -6.96 -1.27 -6.66
CA VAL A 34 -6.30 -0.43 -5.66
C VAL A 34 -6.80 -0.81 -4.28
N ALA A 35 -6.00 -0.51 -3.26
CA ALA A 35 -6.39 -0.68 -1.88
C ALA A 35 -6.07 0.60 -1.13
N THR A 36 -6.94 0.98 -0.19
CA THR A 36 -6.66 2.16 0.60
C THR A 36 -5.64 1.82 1.69
N TYR A 37 -5.01 2.86 2.23
CA TYR A 37 -4.07 2.66 3.34
C TYR A 37 -4.73 1.93 4.49
N GLY A 38 -5.98 2.31 4.81
CA GLY A 38 -6.70 1.65 5.90
C GLY A 38 -7.03 0.20 5.59
N GLN A 39 -7.39 -0.08 4.34
CA GLN A 39 -7.67 -1.45 3.93
C GLN A 39 -6.44 -2.32 4.05
N VAL A 40 -5.30 -1.82 3.60
CA VAL A 40 -4.05 -2.56 3.72
C VAL A 40 -3.73 -2.82 5.19
N ALA A 41 -3.89 -1.80 6.04
CA ALA A 41 -3.64 -1.96 7.45
C ALA A 41 -4.53 -3.03 8.06
N SER A 42 -5.82 -3.00 7.75
CA SER A 42 -6.76 -3.99 8.29
C SER A 42 -6.42 -5.39 7.82
N LEU A 43 -6.10 -5.55 6.55
CA LEU A 43 -5.75 -6.87 6.02
C LEU A 43 -4.44 -7.38 6.59
N ALA A 44 -3.56 -6.49 6.99
CA ALA A 44 -2.31 -6.85 7.64
C ALA A 44 -2.51 -7.12 9.14
N GLU A 45 -3.75 -7.08 9.61
CA GLU A 45 -4.07 -7.27 11.03
C GLU A 45 -3.51 -6.15 11.90
N LEU A 46 -3.44 -4.95 11.33
CA LEU A 46 -2.94 -3.77 12.01
C LEU A 46 -3.96 -2.64 11.87
N PRO A 47 -5.20 -2.84 12.37
CA PRO A 47 -6.19 -1.77 12.22
C PRO A 47 -5.70 -0.50 12.91
N GLY A 48 -5.93 0.63 12.28
CA GLY A 48 -5.48 1.90 12.81
C GLY A 48 -4.09 2.30 12.36
N TYR A 49 -3.40 1.46 11.60
CA TYR A 49 -2.03 1.74 11.19
C TYR A 49 -1.94 2.28 9.76
N ALA A 50 -2.99 2.97 9.29
CA ALA A 50 -2.97 3.48 7.92
C ALA A 50 -1.79 4.41 7.66
N ARG A 51 -1.44 5.27 8.62
CA ARG A 51 -0.30 6.15 8.46
C ARG A 51 1.00 5.38 8.33
N TYR A 52 1.13 4.32 9.10
CA TYR A 52 2.33 3.49 9.03
C TYR A 52 2.43 2.81 7.68
N VAL A 53 1.30 2.39 7.11
CA VAL A 53 1.29 1.84 5.75
C VAL A 53 1.85 2.87 4.78
N GLY A 54 1.36 4.10 4.85
CA GLY A 54 1.88 5.16 3.99
C GLY A 54 3.36 5.38 4.16
N TYR A 55 3.82 5.37 5.40
CA TYR A 55 5.23 5.53 5.71
C TYR A 55 6.06 4.42 5.06
N THR A 56 5.63 3.16 5.21
CA THR A 56 6.39 2.05 4.66
C THR A 56 6.41 2.08 3.14
N MET A 57 5.35 2.57 2.51
CA MET A 57 5.35 2.70 1.06
C MET A 57 6.36 3.75 0.59
N LYS A 58 6.48 4.86 1.33
CA LYS A 58 7.45 5.89 0.96
C LYS A 58 8.88 5.44 1.18
N MET A 59 9.09 4.50 2.09
CA MET A 59 10.42 4.07 2.45
C MET A 59 10.87 2.81 1.74
N LEU A 60 10.14 2.39 0.72
CA LEU A 60 10.56 1.22 -0.05
C LEU A 60 11.89 1.48 -0.73
N PRO A 61 12.77 0.47 -0.77
CA PRO A 61 14.04 0.63 -1.47
C PRO A 61 13.81 0.87 -2.95
N ARG A 62 14.74 1.57 -3.57
CA ARG A 62 14.71 1.73 -5.02
C ARG A 62 14.77 0.36 -5.65
N GLY A 63 14.02 0.20 -6.71
CA GLY A 63 13.98 -1.07 -7.41
C GLY A 63 13.06 -2.10 -6.78
N SER A 64 12.35 -1.72 -5.72
CA SER A 64 11.37 -2.62 -5.14
C SER A 64 10.32 -2.98 -6.18
N LYS A 65 9.93 -4.24 -6.22
CA LYS A 65 8.92 -4.71 -7.17
C LYS A 65 7.53 -4.74 -6.57
N LEU A 66 7.38 -4.27 -5.34
CA LEU A 66 6.05 -4.19 -4.74
C LEU A 66 5.20 -3.19 -5.51
N PRO A 67 3.93 -3.51 -5.75
CA PRO A 67 3.05 -2.59 -6.46
C PRO A 67 2.55 -1.48 -5.53
N TRP A 68 3.48 -0.67 -5.04
CA TRP A 68 3.19 0.40 -4.11
C TRP A 68 2.15 1.37 -4.66
N PHE A 69 2.14 1.53 -5.99
CA PHE A 69 1.26 2.50 -6.63
C PHE A 69 -0.20 2.10 -6.56
N ARG A 70 -0.48 0.87 -6.16
CA ARG A 70 -1.87 0.41 -5.98
C ARG A 70 -2.41 0.76 -4.61
N VAL A 71 -1.63 1.42 -3.76
CA VAL A 71 -2.09 1.86 -2.44
C VAL A 71 -2.44 3.33 -2.52
N VAL A 72 -3.68 3.66 -2.18
CA VAL A 72 -4.25 5.00 -2.42
C VAL A 72 -4.99 5.47 -1.18
N ASN A 73 -5.43 6.73 -1.18
CA ASN A 73 -6.20 7.22 -0.05
C ASN A 73 -7.70 6.92 -0.23
N ALA A 74 -8.47 7.12 0.82
CA ALA A 74 -9.87 6.75 0.83
C ALA A 74 -10.75 7.69 0.01
N LYS A 75 -10.18 8.77 -0.49
CA LYS A 75 -10.93 9.72 -1.30
C LYS A 75 -10.87 9.43 -2.79
N GLY A 76 -10.18 8.37 -3.19
CA GLY A 76 -10.00 8.10 -4.61
C GLY A 76 -9.01 9.04 -5.25
N GLU A 77 -8.00 9.43 -4.50
CA GLU A 77 -6.97 10.35 -4.97
C GLU A 77 -5.61 9.80 -4.60
N LEU A 78 -4.59 10.34 -5.23
CA LEU A 78 -3.22 10.02 -4.90
C LEU A 78 -2.72 10.97 -3.83
N SER A 79 -1.89 10.48 -2.92
CA SER A 79 -1.49 11.26 -1.75
C SER A 79 -0.29 12.15 -1.98
N PHE A 80 0.47 11.92 -3.04
CA PHE A 80 1.62 12.78 -3.34
C PHE A 80 1.15 14.15 -3.78
N PRO A 81 1.98 15.17 -3.59
CA PRO A 81 1.61 16.51 -4.07
C PRO A 81 1.38 16.50 -5.58
N LYS A 82 0.35 17.18 -6.02
CA LYS A 82 0.09 17.32 -7.44
C LYS A 82 1.31 17.92 -8.10
N HIS A 83 1.56 17.49 -9.32
CA HIS A 83 2.71 17.94 -10.12
C HIS A 83 4.06 17.44 -9.64
N SER A 84 4.09 16.60 -8.56
CA SER A 84 5.35 15.97 -8.19
C SER A 84 5.62 14.81 -9.13
N ALA A 85 6.90 14.43 -9.24
CA ALA A 85 7.28 13.30 -10.07
C ALA A 85 6.63 12.02 -9.56
N GLN A 86 6.53 11.88 -8.24
CA GLN A 86 5.92 10.68 -7.66
C GLN A 86 4.44 10.58 -8.00
N TYR A 87 3.74 11.72 -7.96
CA TYR A 87 2.33 11.74 -8.32
C TYR A 87 2.14 11.28 -9.77
N GLN A 88 2.94 11.85 -10.66
CA GLN A 88 2.84 11.51 -12.06
C GLN A 88 3.17 10.05 -12.32
N THR A 89 4.21 9.54 -11.68
CA THR A 89 4.58 8.14 -11.83
C THR A 89 3.46 7.22 -11.36
N GLN A 90 2.87 7.53 -10.23
CA GLN A 90 1.81 6.68 -9.69
C GLN A 90 0.60 6.69 -10.62
N GLN A 91 0.21 7.87 -11.08
CA GLN A 91 -0.93 7.98 -11.98
C GLN A 91 -0.70 7.21 -13.26
N GLU A 92 0.48 7.37 -13.86
CA GLU A 92 0.79 6.68 -15.12
C GLU A 92 0.76 5.17 -14.96
N LYS A 93 1.29 4.67 -13.84
CA LYS A 93 1.27 3.23 -13.60
C LYS A 93 -0.14 2.71 -13.43
N LEU A 94 -0.99 3.44 -12.73
CA LEU A 94 -2.37 3.02 -12.55
C LEU A 94 -3.15 3.11 -13.87
N GLU A 95 -2.91 4.16 -14.66
CA GLU A 95 -3.57 4.28 -15.95
C GLU A 95 -3.16 3.14 -16.87
N ALA A 96 -1.90 2.72 -16.80
CA ALA A 96 -1.44 1.60 -17.60
C ALA A 96 -2.14 0.30 -17.21
N GLU A 97 -2.71 0.23 -16.01
CA GLU A 97 -3.46 -0.93 -15.57
C GLU A 97 -4.96 -0.76 -15.77
N GLY A 98 -5.38 0.31 -16.39
CA GLY A 98 -6.77 0.50 -16.73
C GLY A 98 -7.56 1.39 -15.79
N VAL A 99 -6.91 2.00 -14.78
CA VAL A 99 -7.61 2.92 -13.90
C VAL A 99 -7.82 4.24 -14.61
N VAL A 100 -9.07 4.68 -14.68
CA VAL A 100 -9.43 5.91 -15.39
C VAL A 100 -9.48 7.07 -14.40
N PHE A 101 -8.69 8.10 -14.67
CA PHE A 101 -8.68 9.31 -13.85
C PHE A 101 -9.48 10.42 -14.52
N SER A 102 -10.16 11.20 -13.73
CA SER A 102 -10.85 12.40 -14.18
C SER A 102 -10.58 13.49 -13.17
N GLU A 103 -9.91 14.54 -13.60
CA GLU A 103 -9.58 15.68 -12.73
C GLU A 103 -8.84 15.23 -11.47
N GLY A 104 -7.89 14.33 -11.65
CA GLY A 104 -7.06 13.86 -10.55
C GLY A 104 -7.70 12.84 -9.63
N ARG A 105 -8.88 12.35 -9.99
CA ARG A 105 -9.60 11.39 -9.16
C ARG A 105 -10.00 10.18 -9.97
N PHE A 106 -10.20 9.08 -9.27
CA PHE A 106 -10.72 7.85 -9.89
C PHE A 106 -11.84 7.33 -9.00
N CYS A 107 -12.66 6.46 -9.56
CA CYS A 107 -13.80 5.91 -8.82
C CYS A 107 -13.31 4.75 -7.95
N LEU A 108 -13.18 5.01 -6.66
CA LEU A 108 -12.68 4.00 -5.74
C LEU A 108 -13.55 2.75 -5.76
N ARG A 109 -14.87 2.95 -5.82
CA ARG A 109 -15.80 1.82 -5.83
C ARG A 109 -15.51 0.88 -7.00
N THR A 110 -15.16 1.42 -8.14
CA THR A 110 -14.91 0.61 -9.34
C THR A 110 -13.64 -0.20 -9.22
N TYR A 111 -12.59 0.39 -8.65
CA TYR A 111 -11.27 -0.21 -8.71
C TYR A 111 -10.80 -0.81 -7.39
N GLN A 112 -11.54 -0.62 -6.30
CA GLN A 112 -11.08 -1.11 -5.02
C GLN A 112 -11.03 -2.63 -4.98
N TRP A 113 -9.93 -3.14 -4.48
CA TRP A 113 -9.71 -4.58 -4.31
C TRP A 113 -10.72 -5.10 -3.28
N MET A 114 -11.51 -6.08 -3.70
CA MET A 114 -12.51 -6.68 -2.83
C MET A 114 -12.07 -8.10 -2.55
N ILE A 115 -12.01 -8.44 -1.28
CA ILE A 115 -11.66 -9.79 -0.85
C ILE A 115 -12.90 -10.42 -0.26
N ASP A 116 -13.23 -11.57 -0.77
CA ASP A 116 -14.41 -12.29 -0.28
C ASP A 116 -14.15 -13.00 1.03
#